data_759da8f7ce2dd4080aa17ebe07ea58ac
#
_entry.id   759da8f7ce2dd4080aa17ebe07ea58ac
#
_cell.length_a   1.000
_cell.length_b   1.000
_cell.length_c   1.000
_cell.angle_alpha   90.00
_cell.angle_beta   90.00
_cell.angle_gamma   90.00
#
_symmetry.space_group_name_H-M   'P 1'
#
loop_
_entity.id
_entity.type
_entity.pdbx_description
1 polymer ?
#
loop_
_entity_poly.entity_id
_entity_poly.type
_entity_poly.pdbx_seq_one_letter_code
_entity_poly.pdbx_strand_id
1 'polypeptide(L)'
;MMTGADSPFPDRRRRRVPKPPIRLNAFVMNTPVHLSPGLWRHPRDRSKNFNELSHWLDLARLWERGLFDGVFLADVLGPYDVFGGGPESAIARGIQLPAHDPLLLVPAMAAVTRHLGFGVTVSLTYEPPYLLARRFSTLDHLTGGRIGWNIVTSYLDSAARAVGLARQRAHDDRYAAAEDYMKAVYGLWEHSWEDGALLPDAATGRYADPSKVHVIDSKSEEFPMRALHLAQPSPQRTPVLYQAGSSGAGQAFAARHAECVFVSGPNAAVIGPRVQKLRAAARAAGRPEGEILVFALATIITAPTGAAAAEKHTDYATYVDREGALTLLSGWSGIDFASVRMDQKLRYMESDAGRSTLANFTTADPSRDWTVGEVAAHIAIGGNGPLFIGAPADIADAMEDFIDRTGVDGFNLAYAVLPETFEDIVDFVIPELQRRGRYKTEYAEGTLREKLFGASPYLAASHPARAPAKQDP
;
A
#
# COMPACT_ATOMS: atom_id res chain seq x y z
N MET A 1 -38.72 4.56 63.11
CA MET A 1 -37.41 3.91 63.07
C MET A 1 -37.49 2.80 62.05
N MET A 2 -36.96 3.00 60.88
CA MET A 2 -36.52 1.92 59.96
C MET A 2 -35.44 2.49 59.06
N THR A 3 -34.31 1.92 59.20
CA THR A 3 -33.00 2.27 58.63
C THR A 3 -32.95 1.90 57.16
N GLY A 4 -32.47 2.84 56.36
CA GLY A 4 -32.18 2.65 54.93
C GLY A 4 -31.03 1.66 54.78
N ALA A 5 -31.21 0.67 53.90
CA ALA A 5 -30.14 -0.24 53.48
C ALA A 5 -29.39 0.38 52.28
N ASP A 6 -28.13 0.75 52.51
CA ASP A 6 -27.19 1.09 51.49
C ASP A 6 -26.92 -0.13 50.57
N SER A 7 -27.08 0.05 49.28
CA SER A 7 -26.78 -0.97 48.25
C SER A 7 -25.29 -0.98 47.99
N PRO A 8 -24.60 -2.13 48.18
CA PRO A 8 -23.15 -2.24 47.95
C PRO A 8 -22.82 -2.77 46.56
N PHE A 9 -23.30 -2.14 45.49
CA PHE A 9 -22.82 -2.45 44.15
C PHE A 9 -22.01 -1.27 43.61
N PRO A 10 -20.68 -1.40 43.50
CA PRO A 10 -19.91 -0.41 42.80
C PRO A 10 -20.33 -0.39 41.31
N ASP A 11 -20.70 0.80 40.83
CA ASP A 11 -20.95 1.08 39.42
C ASP A 11 -19.75 0.66 38.58
N ARG A 12 -19.73 -0.59 38.08
CA ARG A 12 -18.75 -1.10 37.15
C ARG A 12 -19.01 -0.52 35.75
N ARG A 13 -18.92 0.76 35.58
CA ARG A 13 -18.59 1.34 34.28
C ARG A 13 -17.19 0.88 33.95
N ARG A 14 -17.08 -0.27 33.27
CA ARG A 14 -15.84 -0.68 32.62
C ARG A 14 -15.39 0.50 31.77
N ARG A 15 -14.31 1.19 32.16
CA ARG A 15 -13.60 2.11 31.30
C ARG A 15 -13.29 1.33 30.03
N ARG A 16 -14.04 1.56 28.94
CA ARG A 16 -13.69 1.05 27.63
C ARG A 16 -12.30 1.60 27.34
N VAL A 17 -11.32 0.73 27.19
CA VAL A 17 -10.00 1.10 26.69
C VAL A 17 -10.26 1.75 25.32
N PRO A 18 -9.80 2.99 25.08
CA PRO A 18 -10.03 3.66 23.81
C PRO A 18 -9.47 2.77 22.69
N LYS A 19 -10.30 2.47 21.70
CA LYS A 19 -9.82 1.75 20.52
C LYS A 19 -8.83 2.65 19.77
N PRO A 20 -7.74 2.11 19.18
CA PRO A 20 -6.77 2.90 18.44
C PRO A 20 -7.43 3.62 17.26
N PRO A 21 -6.95 4.79 16.86
CA PRO A 21 -7.43 5.49 15.66
C PRO A 21 -7.27 4.63 14.41
N ILE A 22 -8.25 4.71 13.51
CA ILE A 22 -8.20 4.08 12.19
C ILE A 22 -7.18 4.83 11.32
N ARG A 23 -6.31 4.11 10.63
CA ARG A 23 -5.35 4.69 9.69
C ARG A 23 -5.89 4.65 8.28
N LEU A 24 -5.67 5.70 7.51
CA LEU A 24 -6.15 5.79 6.12
C LEU A 24 -5.04 6.20 5.17
N ASN A 25 -4.86 5.40 4.12
CA ASN A 25 -4.09 5.78 2.94
C ASN A 25 -5.03 5.97 1.74
N ALA A 26 -4.76 6.96 0.90
CA ALA A 26 -5.36 7.05 -0.41
C ALA A 26 -4.61 6.13 -1.37
N PHE A 27 -5.30 5.25 -2.07
CA PHE A 27 -4.70 4.29 -2.99
C PHE A 27 -4.98 4.65 -4.43
N VAL A 28 -3.96 5.12 -5.13
CA VAL A 28 -4.04 5.62 -6.50
C VAL A 28 -2.89 5.10 -7.35
N MET A 29 -2.99 5.31 -8.66
CA MET A 29 -1.94 5.03 -9.63
C MET A 29 -1.89 6.16 -10.65
N ASN A 30 -0.72 6.47 -11.19
CA ASN A 30 -0.55 7.54 -12.17
C ASN A 30 -1.00 7.06 -13.57
N THR A 31 -2.30 6.85 -13.71
CA THR A 31 -2.99 6.28 -14.88
C THR A 31 -4.45 6.73 -14.91
N PRO A 32 -5.14 6.71 -16.05
CA PRO A 32 -6.57 7.04 -16.12
C PRO A 32 -7.48 5.98 -15.47
N VAL A 33 -7.06 4.72 -15.42
CA VAL A 33 -7.85 3.63 -14.83
C VAL A 33 -6.99 2.81 -13.89
N HIS A 34 -7.20 2.95 -12.60
CA HIS A 34 -6.51 2.13 -11.60
C HIS A 34 -7.24 0.82 -11.30
N LEU A 35 -8.37 0.88 -10.56
CA LEU A 35 -9.13 -0.30 -10.10
C LEU A 35 -10.63 -0.23 -10.42
N SER A 36 -11.07 0.75 -11.21
CA SER A 36 -12.48 0.94 -11.54
C SER A 36 -12.66 1.08 -13.06
N PRO A 37 -12.53 -0.04 -13.81
CA PRO A 37 -12.67 -0.07 -15.26
C PRO A 37 -13.95 0.58 -15.75
N GLY A 38 -13.81 1.51 -16.70
CA GLY A 38 -14.94 2.20 -17.33
C GLY A 38 -15.39 3.48 -16.62
N LEU A 39 -15.12 3.67 -15.32
CA LEU A 39 -15.59 4.82 -14.55
C LEU A 39 -14.90 6.13 -14.94
N TRP A 40 -13.76 6.10 -15.64
CA TRP A 40 -13.16 7.28 -16.24
C TRP A 40 -14.09 8.03 -17.22
N ARG A 41 -15.13 7.35 -17.73
CA ARG A 41 -16.19 7.93 -18.60
C ARG A 41 -17.24 8.70 -17.81
N HIS A 42 -17.29 8.53 -16.50
CA HIS A 42 -18.27 9.20 -15.66
C HIS A 42 -18.05 10.73 -15.73
N PRO A 43 -19.11 11.56 -15.86
CA PRO A 43 -18.96 13.01 -16.10
C PRO A 43 -18.27 13.76 -14.97
N ARG A 44 -18.30 13.25 -13.74
CA ARG A 44 -17.62 13.82 -12.57
C ARG A 44 -16.19 13.30 -12.39
N ASP A 45 -15.77 12.26 -13.13
CA ASP A 45 -14.43 11.73 -13.06
C ASP A 45 -13.38 12.66 -13.69
N ARG A 46 -12.23 12.78 -13.03
CA ARG A 46 -11.09 13.59 -13.47
C ARG A 46 -9.80 12.77 -13.60
N SER A 47 -9.88 11.44 -13.48
CA SER A 47 -8.71 10.57 -13.61
C SER A 47 -7.99 10.73 -14.96
N LYS A 48 -8.68 11.17 -16.00
CA LYS A 48 -8.10 11.51 -17.30
C LYS A 48 -7.03 12.60 -17.23
N ASN A 49 -7.04 13.42 -16.19
CA ASN A 49 -6.08 14.50 -15.98
C ASN A 49 -4.79 14.01 -15.29
N PHE A 50 -4.60 12.71 -15.21
CA PHE A 50 -3.45 12.06 -14.53
C PHE A 50 -2.08 12.56 -15.00
N ASN A 51 -1.97 13.13 -16.21
CA ASN A 51 -0.78 13.73 -16.79
C ASN A 51 -0.63 15.25 -16.49
N GLU A 52 -1.56 15.85 -15.75
CA GLU A 52 -1.53 17.25 -15.34
C GLU A 52 -1.02 17.38 -13.90
N LEU A 53 0.00 18.20 -13.70
CA LEU A 53 0.57 18.39 -12.36
C LEU A 53 -0.45 18.96 -11.36
N SER A 54 -1.31 19.90 -11.82
CA SER A 54 -2.36 20.50 -11.00
C SER A 54 -3.30 19.47 -10.38
N HIS A 55 -3.66 18.42 -11.14
CA HIS A 55 -4.49 17.33 -10.67
C HIS A 55 -3.90 16.66 -9.41
N TRP A 56 -2.61 16.35 -9.43
CA TRP A 56 -1.91 15.72 -8.31
C TRP A 56 -1.73 16.65 -7.11
N LEU A 57 -1.48 17.94 -7.37
CA LEU A 57 -1.37 18.92 -6.29
C LEU A 57 -2.71 19.13 -5.57
N ASP A 58 -3.81 19.14 -6.29
CA ASP A 58 -5.14 19.30 -5.71
C ASP A 58 -5.56 18.06 -4.92
N LEU A 59 -5.27 16.86 -5.43
CA LEU A 59 -5.46 15.62 -4.70
C LEU A 59 -4.61 15.56 -3.41
N ALA A 60 -3.34 15.97 -3.47
CA ALA A 60 -2.49 16.00 -2.30
C ALA A 60 -3.03 16.93 -1.19
N ARG A 61 -3.52 18.12 -1.57
CA ARG A 61 -4.18 19.05 -0.64
C ARG A 61 -5.47 18.46 -0.07
N LEU A 62 -6.27 17.78 -0.89
CA LEU A 62 -7.50 17.11 -0.47
C LEU A 62 -7.20 16.03 0.58
N TRP A 63 -6.24 15.15 0.33
CA TRP A 63 -5.87 14.09 1.27
C TRP A 63 -5.26 14.65 2.56
N GLU A 64 -4.45 15.71 2.49
CA GLU A 64 -3.95 16.36 3.69
C GLU A 64 -5.06 17.05 4.49
N ARG A 65 -6.04 17.71 3.84
CA ARG A 65 -7.23 18.26 4.48
C ARG A 65 -8.04 17.18 5.23
N GLY A 66 -8.11 15.98 4.65
CA GLY A 66 -8.74 14.81 5.25
C GLY A 66 -7.87 14.09 6.28
N LEU A 67 -6.68 14.60 6.60
CA LEU A 67 -5.76 13.99 7.57
C LEU A 67 -5.36 12.55 7.21
N PHE A 68 -5.26 12.19 5.94
CA PHE A 68 -4.77 10.89 5.53
C PHE A 68 -3.35 10.64 6.04
N ASP A 69 -3.04 9.42 6.45
CA ASP A 69 -1.68 9.06 6.87
C ASP A 69 -0.70 9.13 5.69
N GLY A 70 -1.17 8.77 4.51
CA GLY A 70 -0.38 8.88 3.28
C GLY A 70 -1.21 8.68 2.02
N VAL A 71 -0.57 8.97 0.89
CA VAL A 71 -0.98 8.47 -0.41
C VAL A 71 -0.10 7.28 -0.77
N PHE A 72 -0.72 6.20 -1.22
CA PHE A 72 -0.05 5.02 -1.72
C PHE A 72 -0.16 5.00 -3.25
N LEU A 73 0.98 5.21 -3.91
CA LEU A 73 1.11 5.27 -5.35
C LEU A 73 1.50 3.89 -5.88
N ALA A 74 0.53 3.20 -6.50
CA ALA A 74 0.80 1.96 -7.19
C ALA A 74 1.57 2.21 -8.49
N ASP A 75 2.28 1.18 -8.93
CA ASP A 75 2.94 1.16 -10.23
C ASP A 75 3.06 -0.26 -10.77
N VAL A 76 3.05 -0.38 -12.10
CA VAL A 76 3.30 -1.59 -12.85
C VAL A 76 4.04 -1.24 -14.14
N LEU A 77 5.17 -1.93 -14.39
CA LEU A 77 6.09 -1.58 -15.48
C LEU A 77 5.79 -2.24 -16.83
N GLY A 78 4.68 -2.95 -16.96
CA GLY A 78 4.30 -3.61 -18.21
C GLY A 78 2.79 -3.56 -18.44
N PRO A 79 2.35 -3.55 -19.70
CA PRO A 79 0.93 -3.66 -20.03
C PRO A 79 0.35 -5.00 -19.61
N TYR A 80 -0.94 -5.02 -19.27
CA TYR A 80 -1.68 -6.27 -19.08
C TYR A 80 -1.96 -6.90 -20.45
N ASP A 81 -1.19 -7.91 -20.80
CA ASP A 81 -1.19 -8.59 -22.10
C ASP A 81 -1.66 -10.06 -22.03
N VAL A 82 -2.29 -10.46 -20.93
CA VAL A 82 -2.76 -11.84 -20.71
C VAL A 82 -4.14 -12.06 -21.32
N PHE A 83 -5.08 -11.10 -21.14
CA PHE A 83 -6.43 -11.21 -21.68
C PHE A 83 -6.41 -11.20 -23.21
N GLY A 84 -6.86 -12.29 -23.84
CA GLY A 84 -6.84 -12.43 -25.28
C GLY A 84 -5.45 -12.61 -25.89
N GLY A 85 -4.43 -12.81 -25.08
CA GLY A 85 -3.04 -13.04 -25.54
C GLY A 85 -2.32 -11.80 -26.05
N GLY A 86 -2.80 -10.60 -25.73
CA GLY A 86 -2.19 -9.34 -26.14
C GLY A 86 -2.65 -8.13 -25.31
N PRO A 87 -2.07 -6.93 -25.53
CA PRO A 87 -2.38 -5.73 -24.79
C PRO A 87 -3.61 -4.96 -25.30
N GLU A 88 -4.28 -5.41 -26.36
CA GLU A 88 -5.32 -4.67 -27.08
C GLU A 88 -6.47 -4.24 -26.17
N SER A 89 -6.93 -5.13 -25.29
CA SER A 89 -8.00 -4.81 -24.34
C SER A 89 -7.54 -3.77 -23.32
N ALA A 90 -6.32 -3.91 -22.77
CA ALA A 90 -5.76 -2.94 -21.84
C ALA A 90 -5.62 -1.54 -22.50
N ILE A 91 -5.14 -1.49 -23.73
CA ILE A 91 -4.99 -0.24 -24.51
C ILE A 91 -6.36 0.41 -24.78
N ALA A 92 -7.28 -0.35 -25.34
CA ALA A 92 -8.59 0.16 -25.75
C ALA A 92 -9.44 0.68 -24.57
N ARG A 93 -9.23 0.14 -23.36
CA ARG A 93 -10.01 0.45 -22.15
C ARG A 93 -9.24 1.28 -21.12
N GLY A 94 -7.98 1.60 -21.39
CA GLY A 94 -7.15 2.41 -20.50
C GLY A 94 -6.72 1.69 -19.23
N ILE A 95 -6.70 0.34 -19.22
CA ILE A 95 -6.46 -0.46 -18.02
C ILE A 95 -5.00 -0.36 -17.59
N GLN A 96 -4.74 0.50 -16.58
CA GLN A 96 -3.41 0.85 -16.06
C GLN A 96 -2.41 1.19 -17.19
N LEU A 97 -2.93 1.71 -18.29
CA LEU A 97 -2.19 2.13 -19.48
C LEU A 97 -3.00 3.22 -20.22
N PRO A 98 -2.39 4.40 -20.53
CA PRO A 98 -1.01 4.77 -20.22
C PRO A 98 -0.76 4.93 -18.71
N ALA A 99 0.50 4.76 -18.28
CA ALA A 99 0.93 4.98 -16.92
C ALA A 99 2.23 5.79 -16.90
N HIS A 100 2.40 6.66 -15.90
CA HIS A 100 3.59 7.48 -15.73
C HIS A 100 4.29 7.15 -14.42
N ASP A 101 5.60 7.42 -14.32
CA ASP A 101 6.42 7.17 -13.13
C ASP A 101 5.91 7.97 -11.92
N PRO A 102 5.41 7.31 -10.87
CA PRO A 102 4.85 7.97 -9.71
C PRO A 102 5.89 8.64 -8.81
N LEU A 103 7.17 8.23 -8.87
CA LEU A 103 8.23 8.86 -8.07
C LEU A 103 8.39 10.34 -8.40
N LEU A 104 8.18 10.72 -9.67
CA LEU A 104 8.35 12.10 -10.14
C LEU A 104 7.27 13.05 -9.62
N LEU A 105 6.14 12.53 -9.13
CA LEU A 105 5.06 13.31 -8.52
C LEU A 105 5.37 13.72 -7.08
N VAL A 106 6.15 12.91 -6.36
CA VAL A 106 6.37 13.06 -4.92
C VAL A 106 6.90 14.44 -4.52
N PRO A 107 7.98 14.97 -5.14
CA PRO A 107 8.50 16.29 -4.75
C PRO A 107 7.48 17.41 -4.93
N ALA A 108 6.67 17.35 -5.98
CA ALA A 108 5.66 18.37 -6.24
C ALA A 108 4.51 18.31 -5.25
N MET A 109 3.99 17.12 -4.94
CA MET A 109 2.96 16.93 -3.91
C MET A 109 3.49 17.31 -2.51
N ALA A 110 4.74 16.98 -2.22
CA ALA A 110 5.39 17.33 -0.94
C ALA A 110 5.54 18.84 -0.76
N ALA A 111 5.73 19.60 -1.84
CA ALA A 111 5.85 21.06 -1.81
C ALA A 111 4.54 21.78 -1.43
N VAL A 112 3.39 21.12 -1.58
CA VAL A 112 2.06 21.70 -1.23
C VAL A 112 1.45 21.06 0.01
N THR A 113 2.17 20.17 0.69
CA THR A 113 1.74 19.47 1.90
C THR A 113 2.81 19.53 2.99
N ARG A 114 2.39 19.36 4.26
CA ARG A 114 3.30 19.38 5.41
C ARG A 114 3.40 18.02 6.10
N HIS A 115 2.34 17.24 6.09
CA HIS A 115 2.19 16.06 6.93
C HIS A 115 1.90 14.77 6.16
N LEU A 116 1.31 14.87 4.97
CA LEU A 116 0.94 13.72 4.13
C LEU A 116 2.18 12.87 3.81
N GLY A 117 2.09 11.55 4.06
CA GLY A 117 3.11 10.58 3.69
C GLY A 117 2.98 10.13 2.23
N PHE A 118 4.06 9.60 1.66
CA PHE A 118 4.12 9.15 0.27
C PHE A 118 4.68 7.72 0.21
N GLY A 119 3.83 6.71 0.12
CA GLY A 119 4.21 5.33 -0.15
C GLY A 119 4.27 5.11 -1.66
N VAL A 120 5.44 4.81 -2.22
CA VAL A 120 5.60 4.68 -3.66
C VAL A 120 6.07 3.28 -4.04
N THR A 121 5.43 2.70 -5.04
CA THR A 121 5.81 1.41 -5.60
C THR A 121 7.01 1.55 -6.52
N VAL A 122 8.08 0.80 -6.21
CA VAL A 122 9.24 0.63 -7.09
C VAL A 122 9.67 -0.83 -7.07
N SER A 123 9.80 -1.42 -8.24
CA SER A 123 10.22 -2.81 -8.38
C SER A 123 11.71 -2.97 -8.12
N LEU A 124 12.07 -3.84 -7.18
CA LEU A 124 13.46 -4.21 -6.94
C LEU A 124 14.03 -5.13 -8.04
N THR A 125 13.17 -5.72 -8.88
CA THR A 125 13.60 -6.66 -9.93
C THR A 125 14.35 -5.97 -11.08
N TYR A 126 14.00 -4.72 -11.36
CA TYR A 126 14.47 -4.03 -12.57
C TYR A 126 15.39 -2.85 -12.29
N GLU A 127 15.56 -2.46 -11.03
CA GLU A 127 16.37 -1.32 -10.66
C GLU A 127 17.58 -1.74 -9.80
N PRO A 128 18.80 -1.29 -10.12
CA PRO A 128 19.97 -1.54 -9.27
C PRO A 128 19.81 -0.98 -7.86
N PRO A 129 20.17 -1.71 -6.78
CA PRO A 129 19.98 -1.29 -5.40
C PRO A 129 20.64 0.06 -5.07
N TYR A 130 21.79 0.36 -5.66
CA TYR A 130 22.50 1.62 -5.46
C TYR A 130 21.72 2.84 -5.96
N LEU A 131 21.12 2.74 -7.16
CA LEU A 131 20.33 3.82 -7.76
C LEU A 131 19.03 4.04 -6.98
N LEU A 132 18.37 2.95 -6.59
CA LEU A 132 17.16 3.00 -5.77
C LEU A 132 17.46 3.65 -4.42
N ALA A 133 18.48 3.20 -3.71
CA ALA A 133 18.86 3.74 -2.40
C ALA A 133 19.13 5.25 -2.47
N ARG A 134 19.91 5.71 -3.45
CA ARG A 134 20.20 7.13 -3.67
C ARG A 134 18.93 7.93 -3.92
N ARG A 135 18.01 7.42 -4.74
CA ARG A 135 16.76 8.10 -5.10
C ARG A 135 15.85 8.24 -3.90
N PHE A 136 15.67 7.18 -3.12
CA PHE A 136 14.85 7.23 -1.91
C PHE A 136 15.44 8.12 -0.82
N SER A 137 16.76 8.13 -0.61
CA SER A 137 17.40 9.09 0.32
C SER A 137 17.17 10.53 -0.13
N THR A 138 17.24 10.82 -1.43
CA THR A 138 16.93 12.15 -1.96
C THR A 138 15.49 12.54 -1.68
N LEU A 139 14.54 11.65 -1.93
CA LEU A 139 13.12 11.90 -1.65
C LEU A 139 12.84 12.05 -0.15
N ASP A 140 13.52 11.28 0.69
CA ASP A 140 13.37 11.40 2.15
C ASP A 140 13.81 12.78 2.64
N HIS A 141 14.92 13.32 2.12
CA HIS A 141 15.33 14.70 2.39
C HIS A 141 14.32 15.73 1.88
N LEU A 142 13.89 15.61 0.61
CA LEU A 142 12.99 16.57 -0.01
C LEU A 142 11.59 16.58 0.63
N THR A 143 11.17 15.46 1.18
CA THR A 143 9.87 15.34 1.86
C THR A 143 9.95 15.60 3.37
N GLY A 144 11.15 15.79 3.93
CA GLY A 144 11.32 15.92 5.38
C GLY A 144 10.95 14.64 6.14
N GLY A 145 11.34 13.48 5.63
CA GLY A 145 11.08 12.19 6.28
C GLY A 145 9.67 11.63 6.04
N ARG A 146 9.05 11.96 4.89
CA ARG A 146 7.67 11.51 4.60
C ARG A 146 7.56 10.47 3.49
N ILE A 147 8.68 9.89 3.04
CA ILE A 147 8.72 8.89 1.99
C ILE A 147 8.65 7.46 2.54
N GLY A 148 7.97 6.58 1.83
CA GLY A 148 7.98 5.14 2.03
C GLY A 148 8.11 4.40 0.71
N TRP A 149 8.68 3.21 0.74
CA TRP A 149 8.90 2.35 -0.41
C TRP A 149 7.99 1.12 -0.34
N ASN A 150 7.12 0.95 -1.33
CA ASN A 150 6.41 -0.30 -1.52
C ASN A 150 7.27 -1.25 -2.34
N ILE A 151 7.71 -2.30 -1.67
CA ILE A 151 8.62 -3.31 -2.22
C ILE A 151 7.80 -4.30 -3.04
N VAL A 152 8.07 -4.36 -4.34
CA VAL A 152 7.46 -5.35 -5.24
C VAL A 152 8.53 -6.09 -6.03
N THR A 153 8.28 -7.38 -6.28
CA THR A 153 9.15 -8.24 -7.08
C THR A 153 8.65 -8.35 -8.53
N SER A 154 7.63 -7.58 -8.91
CA SER A 154 6.92 -7.64 -10.18
C SER A 154 6.37 -9.05 -10.52
N TYR A 155 5.53 -9.16 -11.54
CA TYR A 155 4.91 -10.44 -11.92
C TYR A 155 4.56 -10.55 -13.41
N LEU A 156 4.60 -9.45 -14.15
CA LEU A 156 4.25 -9.43 -15.57
C LEU A 156 5.45 -9.79 -16.45
N ASP A 157 5.25 -10.71 -17.38
CA ASP A 157 6.24 -11.02 -18.43
C ASP A 157 6.46 -9.84 -19.37
N SER A 158 5.44 -9.04 -19.62
CA SER A 158 5.54 -7.80 -20.40
C SER A 158 6.55 -6.80 -19.78
N ALA A 159 6.57 -6.66 -18.46
CA ALA A 159 7.55 -5.85 -17.76
C ALA A 159 8.98 -6.40 -17.89
N ALA A 160 9.14 -7.71 -17.76
CA ALA A 160 10.45 -8.36 -17.94
C ALA A 160 10.99 -8.15 -19.36
N ARG A 161 10.13 -8.35 -20.37
CA ARG A 161 10.52 -8.10 -21.79
C ARG A 161 10.89 -6.64 -22.06
N ALA A 162 10.19 -5.69 -21.41
CA ALA A 162 10.49 -4.27 -21.57
C ALA A 162 11.91 -3.87 -21.14
N VAL A 163 12.51 -4.61 -20.21
CA VAL A 163 13.88 -4.41 -19.72
C VAL A 163 14.89 -5.41 -20.32
N GLY A 164 14.52 -6.13 -21.39
CA GLY A 164 15.40 -7.02 -22.14
C GLY A 164 15.52 -8.45 -21.62
N LEU A 165 14.68 -8.85 -20.64
CA LEU A 165 14.60 -10.22 -20.17
C LEU A 165 13.63 -11.03 -21.05
N ALA A 166 13.89 -12.32 -21.23
CA ALA A 166 13.01 -13.18 -22.03
C ALA A 166 11.63 -13.40 -21.37
N ARG A 167 11.62 -13.54 -20.06
CA ARG A 167 10.43 -13.72 -19.21
C ARG A 167 10.72 -13.29 -17.78
N GLN A 168 9.67 -13.19 -16.97
CA GLN A 168 9.79 -12.97 -15.53
C GLN A 168 10.41 -14.21 -14.84
N ARG A 169 11.18 -13.98 -13.78
CA ARG A 169 11.69 -15.05 -12.92
C ARG A 169 10.53 -15.80 -12.25
N ALA A 170 10.76 -17.06 -11.92
CA ALA A 170 9.81 -17.84 -11.14
C ALA A 170 9.50 -17.16 -9.79
N HIS A 171 8.28 -17.37 -9.29
CA HIS A 171 7.77 -16.67 -8.11
C HIS A 171 8.72 -16.71 -6.90
N ASP A 172 9.22 -17.89 -6.54
CA ASP A 172 10.03 -18.05 -5.33
C ASP A 172 11.46 -17.53 -5.51
N ASP A 173 12.03 -17.62 -6.73
CA ASP A 173 13.33 -17.05 -7.09
C ASP A 173 13.34 -15.52 -6.98
N ARG A 174 12.20 -14.87 -7.25
CA ARG A 174 12.07 -13.43 -7.08
C ARG A 174 12.23 -13.00 -5.61
N TYR A 175 11.71 -13.79 -4.65
CA TYR A 175 11.86 -13.49 -3.24
C TYR A 175 13.27 -13.83 -2.72
N ALA A 176 13.93 -14.85 -3.26
CA ALA A 176 15.33 -15.13 -2.94
C ALA A 176 16.23 -13.95 -3.37
N ALA A 177 16.07 -13.46 -4.60
CA ALA A 177 16.78 -12.27 -5.07
C ALA A 177 16.43 -11.02 -4.25
N ALA A 178 15.16 -10.87 -3.81
CA ALA A 178 14.73 -9.76 -2.98
C ALA A 178 15.46 -9.71 -1.63
N GLU A 179 15.76 -10.86 -1.01
CA GLU A 179 16.52 -10.90 0.24
C GLU A 179 17.91 -10.30 0.08
N ASP A 180 18.60 -10.61 -1.02
CA ASP A 180 19.94 -10.06 -1.29
C ASP A 180 19.89 -8.58 -1.64
N TYR A 181 18.85 -8.18 -2.39
CA TYR A 181 18.60 -6.77 -2.66
C TYR A 181 18.43 -5.94 -1.38
N MET A 182 17.63 -6.45 -0.42
CA MET A 182 17.41 -5.77 0.85
C MET A 182 18.71 -5.62 1.66
N LYS A 183 19.58 -6.63 1.68
CA LYS A 183 20.90 -6.51 2.33
C LYS A 183 21.72 -5.37 1.73
N ALA A 184 21.74 -5.26 0.40
CA ALA A 184 22.48 -4.21 -0.31
C ALA A 184 21.96 -2.81 0.04
N VAL A 185 20.64 -2.57 -0.03
CA VAL A 185 20.08 -1.24 0.29
C VAL A 185 20.20 -0.90 1.78
N TYR A 186 20.05 -1.86 2.69
CA TYR A 186 20.27 -1.63 4.12
C TYR A 186 21.72 -1.27 4.40
N GLY A 187 22.68 -1.92 3.77
CA GLY A 187 24.09 -1.54 3.85
C GLY A 187 24.29 -0.07 3.52
N LEU A 188 23.69 0.39 2.42
CA LEU A 188 23.80 1.78 2.00
C LEU A 188 23.12 2.75 2.96
N TRP A 189 21.89 2.48 3.40
CA TRP A 189 21.11 3.40 4.22
C TRP A 189 21.53 3.42 5.69
N GLU A 190 21.82 2.27 6.28
CA GLU A 190 22.06 2.13 7.73
C GLU A 190 23.54 2.11 8.10
N HIS A 191 24.43 1.64 7.20
CA HIS A 191 25.81 1.33 7.57
C HIS A 191 26.88 2.13 6.81
N SER A 192 26.53 2.85 5.72
CA SER A 192 27.52 3.62 4.97
C SER A 192 27.96 4.91 5.68
N TRP A 193 27.09 5.54 6.45
CA TRP A 193 27.38 6.76 7.19
C TRP A 193 27.01 6.58 8.66
N GLU A 194 27.98 6.77 9.58
CA GLU A 194 27.70 6.78 11.00
C GLU A 194 27.01 8.08 11.44
N ASP A 195 26.39 8.06 12.62
CA ASP A 195 25.86 9.25 13.24
C ASP A 195 27.00 10.24 13.54
N GLY A 196 26.74 11.53 13.26
CA GLY A 196 27.75 12.57 13.45
C GLY A 196 28.94 12.52 12.47
N ALA A 197 28.82 11.83 11.34
CA ALA A 197 29.79 11.90 10.26
C ALA A 197 29.81 13.27 9.57
N LEU A 198 28.66 13.96 9.48
CA LEU A 198 28.56 15.32 8.95
C LEU A 198 28.96 16.34 10.02
N LEU A 199 29.99 17.12 9.74
CA LEU A 199 30.54 18.12 10.63
C LEU A 199 30.95 19.36 9.81
N PRO A 200 29.99 20.05 9.13
CA PRO A 200 30.32 21.19 8.29
C PRO A 200 30.90 22.35 9.16
N ASP A 201 32.19 22.52 9.06
CA ASP A 201 32.96 23.59 9.74
C ASP A 201 33.57 24.52 8.69
N ALA A 202 32.97 25.67 8.54
CA ALA A 202 33.43 26.69 7.58
C ALA A 202 34.81 27.25 7.92
N ALA A 203 35.23 27.26 9.22
CA ALA A 203 36.49 27.81 9.64
C ALA A 203 37.65 26.89 9.24
N THR A 204 37.48 25.59 9.32
CA THR A 204 38.51 24.62 8.95
C THR A 204 38.35 24.08 7.53
N GLY A 205 37.21 24.37 6.86
CA GLY A 205 36.87 23.83 5.56
C GLY A 205 36.52 22.33 5.58
N ARG A 206 36.32 21.75 6.75
CA ARG A 206 35.97 20.34 6.92
C ARG A 206 34.45 20.16 6.83
N TYR A 207 33.98 19.31 5.92
CA TYR A 207 32.55 19.02 5.72
C TYR A 207 32.07 17.81 6.49
N ALA A 208 32.87 16.74 6.50
CA ALA A 208 32.54 15.47 7.14
C ALA A 208 33.77 14.80 7.75
N ASP A 209 33.55 13.81 8.61
CA ASP A 209 34.58 12.93 9.14
C ASP A 209 34.73 11.66 8.26
N PRO A 210 35.81 11.53 7.46
CA PRO A 210 35.97 10.39 6.56
C PRO A 210 36.12 9.07 7.31
N SER A 211 36.51 9.06 8.59
CA SER A 211 36.61 7.83 9.38
C SER A 211 35.25 7.23 9.76
N LYS A 212 34.17 8.01 9.60
CA LYS A 212 32.78 7.62 9.89
C LYS A 212 31.99 7.33 8.63
N VAL A 213 32.63 7.20 7.49
CA VAL A 213 31.96 6.94 6.21
C VAL A 213 32.58 5.69 5.56
N HIS A 214 31.77 4.68 5.35
CA HIS A 214 32.21 3.34 5.02
C HIS A 214 31.74 2.89 3.62
N VAL A 215 32.64 2.21 2.92
CA VAL A 215 32.31 1.50 1.67
C VAL A 215 31.54 0.23 2.02
N ILE A 216 30.39 0.06 1.40
CA ILE A 216 29.59 -1.16 1.48
C ILE A 216 30.06 -2.11 0.39
N ASP A 217 30.44 -3.33 0.78
CA ASP A 217 30.87 -4.40 -0.13
C ASP A 217 29.85 -5.55 -0.08
N SER A 218 28.95 -5.57 -1.05
CA SER A 218 27.97 -6.65 -1.22
C SER A 218 28.59 -7.70 -2.16
N LYS A 219 28.85 -8.90 -1.64
CA LYS A 219 29.36 -10.03 -2.38
C LYS A 219 28.26 -10.95 -2.92
N SER A 220 26.99 -10.50 -2.91
CA SER A 220 25.86 -11.24 -3.47
C SER A 220 26.10 -11.52 -4.96
N GLU A 221 25.79 -12.72 -5.42
CA GLU A 221 25.85 -13.07 -6.85
C GLU A 221 24.85 -12.27 -7.67
N GLU A 222 23.68 -11.96 -7.09
CA GLU A 222 22.60 -11.22 -7.77
C GLU A 222 22.86 -9.71 -7.85
N PHE A 223 23.39 -9.11 -6.78
CA PHE A 223 23.62 -7.67 -6.68
C PHE A 223 25.04 -7.38 -6.15
N PRO A 224 26.08 -7.76 -6.90
CA PRO A 224 27.44 -7.44 -6.51
C PRO A 224 27.64 -5.92 -6.54
N MET A 225 28.10 -5.35 -5.42
CA MET A 225 28.25 -3.91 -5.29
C MET A 225 29.36 -3.56 -4.32
N ARG A 226 30.27 -2.67 -4.73
CA ARG A 226 31.20 -2.02 -3.83
C ARG A 226 31.07 -0.51 -3.97
N ALA A 227 30.38 0.14 -3.01
CA ALA A 227 30.01 1.53 -3.13
C ALA A 227 29.94 2.25 -1.79
N LEU A 228 30.29 3.54 -1.82
CA LEU A 228 29.95 4.50 -0.78
C LEU A 228 28.56 5.07 -1.09
N HIS A 229 27.66 5.13 -0.13
CA HIS A 229 26.40 5.82 -0.35
C HIS A 229 26.62 7.32 -0.55
N LEU A 230 26.21 7.85 -1.72
CA LEU A 230 26.44 9.27 -2.04
C LEU A 230 25.53 10.23 -1.28
N ALA A 231 24.37 9.78 -0.86
CA ALA A 231 23.48 10.61 -0.06
C ALA A 231 23.93 10.56 1.40
N GLN A 232 23.97 11.73 2.06
CA GLN A 232 24.10 11.81 3.50
C GLN A 232 22.90 11.13 4.19
N PRO A 233 22.98 10.76 5.49
CA PRO A 233 21.87 10.20 6.22
C PRO A 233 20.63 11.09 6.12
N SER A 234 19.54 10.53 5.63
CA SER A 234 18.25 11.21 5.52
C SER A 234 17.46 11.11 6.84
N PRO A 235 16.38 11.86 7.04
CA PRO A 235 15.64 11.88 8.30
C PRO A 235 15.21 10.51 8.83
N GLN A 236 14.84 9.57 7.93
CA GLN A 236 14.45 8.21 8.30
C GLN A 236 15.55 7.18 8.08
N ARG A 237 16.68 7.53 7.43
CA ARG A 237 17.67 6.63 6.86
C ARG A 237 17.04 5.67 5.85
N THR A 238 16.50 4.58 6.31
CA THR A 238 15.65 3.69 5.51
C THR A 238 14.25 4.28 5.40
N PRO A 239 13.64 4.42 4.20
CA PRO A 239 12.24 4.85 4.05
C PRO A 239 11.29 3.89 4.78
N VAL A 240 10.07 4.30 5.08
CA VAL A 240 9.06 3.37 5.62
C VAL A 240 8.83 2.25 4.60
N LEU A 241 8.87 1.01 5.06
CA LEU A 241 8.83 -0.17 4.18
C LEU A 241 7.41 -0.73 4.10
N TYR A 242 6.82 -0.62 2.92
CA TYR A 242 5.52 -1.20 2.57
C TYR A 242 5.69 -2.48 1.75
N GLN A 243 4.74 -3.42 1.85
CA GLN A 243 4.72 -4.63 1.05
C GLN A 243 3.29 -5.19 0.91
N ALA A 244 2.99 -5.82 -0.22
CA ALA A 244 1.66 -6.36 -0.55
C ALA A 244 1.65 -7.86 -0.86
N GLY A 245 2.65 -8.65 -0.42
CA GLY A 245 2.76 -10.08 -0.71
C GLY A 245 1.85 -10.93 0.17
N SER A 246 0.96 -11.69 -0.45
CA SER A 246 0.02 -12.58 0.23
C SER A 246 0.29 -14.08 0.02
N SER A 247 1.27 -14.45 -0.82
CA SER A 247 1.80 -15.81 -0.95
C SER A 247 2.60 -16.23 0.28
N GLY A 248 2.93 -17.51 0.43
CA GLY A 248 3.76 -17.99 1.54
C GLY A 248 5.12 -17.30 1.60
N ALA A 249 5.83 -17.20 0.48
CA ALA A 249 7.12 -16.49 0.36
C ALA A 249 6.94 -14.98 0.62
N GLY A 250 5.90 -14.36 0.04
CA GLY A 250 5.58 -12.95 0.25
C GLY A 250 5.26 -12.60 1.70
N GLN A 251 4.51 -13.44 2.41
CA GLN A 251 4.23 -13.25 3.84
C GLN A 251 5.48 -13.40 4.70
N ALA A 252 6.36 -14.38 4.40
CA ALA A 252 7.62 -14.54 5.11
C ALA A 252 8.55 -13.35 4.90
N PHE A 253 8.63 -12.83 3.68
CA PHE A 253 9.37 -11.61 3.34
C PHE A 253 8.79 -10.38 4.06
N ALA A 254 7.46 -10.18 3.99
CA ALA A 254 6.78 -9.10 4.71
C ALA A 254 7.02 -9.14 6.21
N ALA A 255 6.91 -10.32 6.82
CA ALA A 255 7.15 -10.52 8.25
C ALA A 255 8.56 -10.11 8.70
N ARG A 256 9.57 -10.26 7.82
CA ARG A 256 10.94 -9.83 8.11
C ARG A 256 11.19 -8.36 7.86
N HIS A 257 10.72 -7.84 6.70
CA HIS A 257 11.17 -6.56 6.18
C HIS A 257 10.13 -5.44 6.25
N ALA A 258 8.82 -5.74 6.12
CA ALA A 258 7.82 -4.71 6.04
C ALA A 258 7.49 -4.09 7.41
N GLU A 259 7.18 -2.79 7.41
CA GLU A 259 6.59 -2.05 8.53
C GLU A 259 5.07 -1.88 8.29
N CYS A 260 4.65 -1.77 7.03
CA CYS A 260 3.25 -1.69 6.64
C CYS A 260 2.94 -2.77 5.60
N VAL A 261 1.87 -3.54 5.80
CA VAL A 261 1.49 -4.61 4.88
C VAL A 261 0.08 -4.35 4.36
N PHE A 262 -0.06 -4.40 3.03
CA PHE A 262 -1.35 -4.33 2.38
C PHE A 262 -1.93 -5.73 2.16
N VAL A 263 -3.21 -5.89 2.51
CA VAL A 263 -3.97 -7.11 2.28
C VAL A 263 -5.22 -6.80 1.45
N SER A 264 -5.59 -7.72 0.58
CA SER A 264 -6.80 -7.61 -0.23
C SER A 264 -7.61 -8.90 -0.18
N GLY A 265 -8.92 -8.77 -0.33
CA GLY A 265 -9.86 -9.87 -0.37
C GLY A 265 -11.28 -9.32 -0.27
N PRO A 266 -12.30 -10.05 -0.76
CA PRO A 266 -13.65 -9.53 -0.92
C PRO A 266 -14.38 -9.26 0.40
N ASN A 267 -13.94 -9.86 1.51
CA ASN A 267 -14.62 -9.78 2.79
C ASN A 267 -13.72 -10.07 3.99
N ALA A 268 -14.24 -9.86 5.20
CA ALA A 268 -13.52 -10.08 6.46
C ALA A 268 -13.15 -11.55 6.68
N ALA A 269 -13.92 -12.51 6.18
CA ALA A 269 -13.64 -13.94 6.36
C ALA A 269 -12.37 -14.36 5.60
N VAL A 270 -12.06 -13.71 4.48
CA VAL A 270 -10.84 -13.92 3.71
C VAL A 270 -9.65 -13.17 4.33
N ILE A 271 -9.86 -11.95 4.80
CA ILE A 271 -8.76 -11.08 5.26
C ILE A 271 -8.32 -11.46 6.69
N GLY A 272 -9.23 -11.75 7.61
CA GLY A 272 -8.90 -12.01 9.02
C GLY A 272 -7.85 -13.11 9.20
N PRO A 273 -8.00 -14.31 8.61
CA PRO A 273 -6.99 -15.37 8.72
C PRO A 273 -5.61 -14.98 8.18
N ARG A 274 -5.57 -14.12 7.14
CA ARG A 274 -4.29 -13.62 6.57
C ARG A 274 -3.58 -12.68 7.52
N VAL A 275 -4.31 -11.77 8.16
CA VAL A 275 -3.76 -10.87 9.18
C VAL A 275 -3.20 -11.68 10.35
N GLN A 276 -3.94 -12.67 10.83
CA GLN A 276 -3.47 -13.54 11.92
C GLN A 276 -2.20 -14.30 11.53
N LYS A 277 -2.15 -14.87 10.33
CA LYS A 277 -0.97 -15.58 9.82
C LYS A 277 0.24 -14.65 9.70
N LEU A 278 0.06 -13.44 9.16
CA LEU A 278 1.12 -12.44 9.06
C LEU A 278 1.67 -12.05 10.42
N ARG A 279 0.80 -11.74 11.40
CA ARG A 279 1.21 -11.39 12.76
C ARG A 279 1.94 -12.57 13.46
N ALA A 280 1.51 -13.80 13.23
CA ALA A 280 2.20 -14.99 13.72
C ALA A 280 3.59 -15.15 13.09
N ALA A 281 3.72 -14.94 11.78
CA ALA A 281 5.00 -14.97 11.08
C ALA A 281 5.94 -13.86 11.55
N ALA A 282 5.45 -12.65 11.81
CA ALA A 282 6.23 -11.55 12.36
C ALA A 282 6.79 -11.88 13.76
N ARG A 283 5.95 -12.42 14.66
CA ARG A 283 6.42 -12.88 15.98
C ARG A 283 7.49 -13.98 15.86
N ALA A 284 7.30 -14.94 14.95
CA ALA A 284 8.28 -15.99 14.69
C ALA A 284 9.61 -15.44 14.13
N ALA A 285 9.56 -14.32 13.40
CA ALA A 285 10.74 -13.58 12.93
C ALA A 285 11.36 -12.66 14.01
N GLY A 286 10.88 -12.70 15.26
CA GLY A 286 11.40 -11.91 16.37
C GLY A 286 10.91 -10.46 16.42
N ARG A 287 9.88 -10.11 15.63
CA ARG A 287 9.33 -8.75 15.60
C ARG A 287 8.16 -8.62 16.58
N PRO A 288 8.21 -7.66 17.52
CA PRO A 288 7.14 -7.40 18.48
C PRO A 288 5.81 -7.03 17.81
N GLU A 289 4.74 -7.23 18.54
CA GLU A 289 3.41 -6.74 18.14
C GLU A 289 3.41 -5.21 18.07
N GLY A 290 2.81 -4.66 17.02
CA GLY A 290 2.78 -3.21 16.77
C GLY A 290 3.90 -2.69 15.86
N GLU A 291 4.92 -3.48 15.55
CA GLU A 291 5.94 -3.10 14.55
C GLU A 291 5.50 -3.29 13.10
N ILE A 292 4.36 -3.96 12.88
CA ILE A 292 3.77 -4.12 11.55
C ILE A 292 2.33 -3.64 11.60
N LEU A 293 2.03 -2.64 10.78
CA LEU A 293 0.67 -2.16 10.53
C LEU A 293 0.09 -2.87 9.31
N VAL A 294 -1.16 -3.28 9.39
CA VAL A 294 -1.85 -3.98 8.30
C VAL A 294 -3.01 -3.13 7.79
N PHE A 295 -3.02 -2.87 6.49
CA PHE A 295 -4.03 -2.08 5.82
C PHE A 295 -4.82 -2.95 4.86
N ALA A 296 -6.16 -2.92 4.95
CA ALA A 296 -7.02 -3.60 3.99
C ALA A 296 -7.34 -2.68 2.80
N LEU A 297 -7.26 -3.21 1.59
CA LEU A 297 -7.87 -2.55 0.44
C LEU A 297 -9.38 -2.43 0.67
N ALA A 298 -9.95 -1.24 0.46
CA ALA A 298 -11.39 -1.02 0.48
C ALA A 298 -11.78 0.13 -0.44
N THR A 299 -13.05 0.17 -0.85
CA THR A 299 -13.65 1.29 -1.57
C THR A 299 -14.91 1.75 -0.84
N ILE A 300 -15.12 3.05 -0.78
CA ILE A 300 -16.25 3.67 -0.10
C ILE A 300 -17.07 4.46 -1.12
N ILE A 301 -18.37 4.22 -1.15
CA ILE A 301 -19.36 5.06 -1.84
C ILE A 301 -20.31 5.59 -0.80
N THR A 302 -20.24 6.89 -0.52
CA THR A 302 -21.05 7.54 0.50
C THR A 302 -21.75 8.80 -0.02
N ALA A 303 -22.79 9.18 0.68
CA ALA A 303 -23.56 10.40 0.47
C ALA A 303 -24.25 10.76 1.80
N PRO A 304 -24.86 11.94 1.94
CA PRO A 304 -25.52 12.32 3.19
C PRO A 304 -26.57 11.34 3.72
N THR A 305 -27.18 10.54 2.85
CA THR A 305 -28.13 9.48 3.21
C THR A 305 -27.80 8.15 2.52
N GLY A 306 -28.21 7.03 3.13
CA GLY A 306 -28.03 5.71 2.54
C GLY A 306 -28.73 5.55 1.18
N ALA A 307 -29.90 6.17 1.01
CA ALA A 307 -30.60 6.16 -0.29
C ALA A 307 -29.79 6.87 -1.38
N ALA A 308 -29.25 8.05 -1.10
CA ALA A 308 -28.42 8.79 -2.03
C ALA A 308 -27.10 8.06 -2.35
N ALA A 309 -26.53 7.36 -1.37
CA ALA A 309 -25.33 6.51 -1.62
C ALA A 309 -25.66 5.31 -2.53
N ALA A 310 -26.82 4.68 -2.36
CA ALA A 310 -27.29 3.61 -3.22
C ALA A 310 -27.58 4.09 -4.67
N GLU A 311 -28.18 5.27 -4.82
CA GLU A 311 -28.39 5.92 -6.12
C GLU A 311 -27.06 6.22 -6.79
N LYS A 312 -26.07 6.76 -6.07
CA LYS A 312 -24.71 7.01 -6.56
C LYS A 312 -24.02 5.72 -7.02
N HIS A 313 -24.13 4.65 -6.26
CA HIS A 313 -23.61 3.33 -6.66
C HIS A 313 -24.27 2.81 -7.95
N THR A 314 -25.62 2.98 -8.05
CA THR A 314 -26.36 2.58 -9.26
C THR A 314 -25.93 3.39 -10.49
N ASP A 315 -25.70 4.70 -10.32
CA ASP A 315 -25.17 5.57 -11.38
C ASP A 315 -23.77 5.10 -11.82
N TYR A 316 -22.84 4.86 -10.88
CA TYR A 316 -21.50 4.34 -11.21
C TYR A 316 -21.55 3.00 -11.92
N ALA A 317 -22.44 2.09 -11.53
CA ALA A 317 -22.58 0.78 -12.14
C ALA A 317 -22.95 0.84 -13.63
N THR A 318 -23.55 1.95 -14.10
CA THR A 318 -23.87 2.14 -15.53
C THR A 318 -22.63 2.36 -16.40
N TYR A 319 -21.50 2.79 -15.81
CA TYR A 319 -20.23 3.04 -16.50
C TYR A 319 -19.24 1.88 -16.42
N VAL A 320 -19.52 0.87 -15.62
CA VAL A 320 -18.62 -0.27 -15.42
C VAL A 320 -18.29 -0.97 -16.73
N ASP A 321 -17.02 -1.27 -16.94
CA ASP A 321 -16.52 -2.06 -18.05
C ASP A 321 -16.12 -3.46 -17.60
N ARG A 322 -16.97 -4.44 -17.91
CA ARG A 322 -16.77 -5.85 -17.51
C ARG A 322 -15.57 -6.49 -18.17
N GLU A 323 -15.29 -6.17 -19.43
CA GLU A 323 -14.10 -6.69 -20.12
C GLU A 323 -12.83 -6.07 -19.53
N GLY A 324 -12.86 -4.78 -19.20
CA GLY A 324 -11.77 -4.14 -18.45
C GLY A 324 -11.52 -4.80 -17.10
N ALA A 325 -12.59 -5.21 -16.39
CA ALA A 325 -12.46 -5.98 -15.14
C ALA A 325 -11.82 -7.35 -15.35
N LEU A 326 -12.19 -8.06 -16.41
CA LEU A 326 -11.56 -9.34 -16.80
C LEU A 326 -10.10 -9.15 -17.25
N THR A 327 -9.78 -8.03 -17.90
CA THR A 327 -8.40 -7.67 -18.26
C THR A 327 -7.53 -7.52 -17.01
N LEU A 328 -8.03 -6.81 -15.97
CA LEU A 328 -7.36 -6.73 -14.66
C LEU A 328 -7.21 -8.12 -14.02
N LEU A 329 -8.28 -8.91 -13.97
CA LEU A 329 -8.26 -10.26 -13.39
C LEU A 329 -7.25 -11.16 -14.10
N SER A 330 -7.22 -11.12 -15.44
CA SER A 330 -6.25 -11.87 -16.24
C SER A 330 -4.82 -11.47 -15.95
N GLY A 331 -4.54 -10.17 -15.92
CA GLY A 331 -3.22 -9.65 -15.60
C GLY A 331 -2.75 -10.01 -14.19
N TRP A 332 -3.63 -9.89 -13.19
CA TRP A 332 -3.29 -10.24 -11.81
C TRP A 332 -3.08 -11.73 -11.58
N SER A 333 -3.87 -12.57 -12.26
CA SER A 333 -3.83 -14.02 -12.08
C SER A 333 -2.88 -14.74 -13.02
N GLY A 334 -2.51 -14.11 -14.15
CA GLY A 334 -1.76 -14.76 -15.23
C GLY A 334 -2.60 -15.74 -16.05
N ILE A 335 -3.93 -15.69 -15.96
CA ILE A 335 -4.87 -16.60 -16.62
C ILE A 335 -5.72 -15.82 -17.61
N ASP A 336 -5.82 -16.30 -18.84
CA ASP A 336 -6.65 -15.67 -19.86
C ASP A 336 -8.13 -15.97 -19.66
N PHE A 337 -8.92 -14.94 -19.35
CA PHE A 337 -10.37 -15.02 -19.19
C PHE A 337 -11.15 -14.62 -20.45
N ALA A 338 -10.52 -14.32 -21.59
CA ALA A 338 -11.19 -13.85 -22.79
C ALA A 338 -12.20 -14.87 -23.36
N SER A 339 -11.89 -16.16 -23.23
CA SER A 339 -12.76 -17.26 -23.73
C SER A 339 -13.62 -17.91 -22.64
N VAL A 340 -13.51 -17.45 -21.38
CA VAL A 340 -14.23 -18.06 -20.26
C VAL A 340 -15.66 -17.51 -20.17
N ARG A 341 -16.64 -18.39 -20.03
CA ARG A 341 -18.06 -17.99 -19.92
C ARG A 341 -18.32 -17.32 -18.57
N MET A 342 -19.14 -16.27 -18.57
CA MET A 342 -19.48 -15.49 -17.37
C MET A 342 -20.24 -16.29 -16.30
N ASP A 343 -21.04 -17.28 -16.71
CA ASP A 343 -21.78 -18.17 -15.79
C ASP A 343 -20.95 -19.35 -15.28
N GLN A 344 -19.72 -19.50 -15.77
CA GLN A 344 -18.82 -20.57 -15.33
C GLN A 344 -18.34 -20.28 -13.89
N LYS A 345 -18.37 -21.32 -13.03
CA LYS A 345 -17.80 -21.25 -11.69
C LYS A 345 -16.29 -21.02 -11.77
N LEU A 346 -15.80 -20.03 -11.02
CA LEU A 346 -14.36 -19.78 -10.89
C LEU A 346 -13.73 -20.94 -10.13
N ARG A 347 -12.61 -21.44 -10.64
CA ARG A 347 -11.79 -22.48 -9.99
C ARG A 347 -10.39 -21.95 -9.73
N TYR A 348 -9.79 -22.42 -8.66
CA TYR A 348 -8.39 -22.12 -8.40
C TYR A 348 -7.51 -22.78 -9.46
N MET A 349 -6.62 -22.00 -10.04
CA MET A 349 -5.56 -22.46 -10.94
C MET A 349 -4.24 -21.80 -10.47
N GLU A 350 -3.19 -22.57 -10.40
CA GLU A 350 -1.88 -22.07 -10.01
C GLU A 350 -1.19 -21.38 -11.18
N SER A 351 -0.53 -20.24 -10.92
CA SER A 351 0.28 -19.50 -11.90
C SER A 351 1.49 -18.87 -11.22
N ASP A 352 2.48 -18.46 -11.98
CA ASP A 352 3.63 -17.69 -11.48
C ASP A 352 3.33 -16.20 -11.25
N ALA A 353 2.13 -15.72 -11.59
CA ALA A 353 1.66 -14.37 -11.32
C ALA A 353 1.10 -14.23 -9.87
N GLY A 354 -0.03 -13.59 -9.69
CA GLY A 354 -0.65 -13.35 -8.40
C GLY A 354 -1.45 -14.53 -7.85
N ARG A 355 -0.80 -15.52 -7.27
CA ARG A 355 -1.44 -16.74 -6.70
C ARG A 355 -2.62 -16.46 -5.77
N SER A 356 -2.60 -15.34 -5.04
CA SER A 356 -3.65 -14.97 -4.09
C SER A 356 -4.91 -14.40 -4.74
N THR A 357 -4.84 -13.88 -5.96
CA THR A 357 -6.00 -13.23 -6.61
C THR A 357 -7.15 -14.21 -6.81
N LEU A 358 -6.88 -15.38 -7.40
CA LEU A 358 -7.91 -16.40 -7.55
C LEU A 358 -8.28 -17.07 -6.22
N ALA A 359 -7.30 -17.26 -5.33
CA ALA A 359 -7.56 -17.81 -4.00
C ALA A 359 -8.59 -16.97 -3.21
N ASN A 360 -8.62 -15.65 -3.40
CA ASN A 360 -9.59 -14.75 -2.77
C ASN A 360 -11.05 -15.14 -3.02
N PHE A 361 -11.34 -15.64 -4.21
CA PHE A 361 -12.68 -15.97 -4.67
C PHE A 361 -12.92 -17.47 -4.77
N THR A 362 -11.99 -18.29 -4.27
CA THR A 362 -12.08 -19.75 -4.34
C THR A 362 -11.70 -20.39 -3.01
N THR A 363 -10.46 -20.79 -2.85
CA THR A 363 -9.98 -21.56 -1.68
C THR A 363 -10.00 -20.80 -0.36
N ALA A 364 -9.91 -19.45 -0.40
CA ALA A 364 -9.95 -18.62 0.81
C ALA A 364 -11.38 -18.25 1.24
N ASP A 365 -12.38 -18.41 0.36
CA ASP A 365 -13.80 -18.22 0.69
C ASP A 365 -14.61 -19.47 0.28
N PRO A 366 -14.53 -20.57 1.04
CA PRO A 366 -15.24 -21.80 0.72
C PRO A 366 -16.75 -21.70 0.95
N SER A 367 -17.23 -20.61 1.55
CA SER A 367 -18.66 -20.40 1.83
C SER A 367 -19.48 -20.00 0.60
N ARG A 368 -18.80 -19.60 -0.48
CA ARG A 368 -19.44 -19.10 -1.70
C ARG A 368 -18.76 -19.64 -2.96
N ASP A 369 -19.56 -20.15 -3.86
CA ASP A 369 -19.16 -20.50 -5.23
C ASP A 369 -19.31 -19.27 -6.14
N TRP A 370 -18.21 -18.61 -6.46
CA TRP A 370 -18.20 -17.46 -7.34
C TRP A 370 -18.21 -17.89 -8.81
N THR A 371 -19.02 -17.23 -9.64
CA THR A 371 -18.88 -17.29 -11.10
C THR A 371 -17.89 -16.23 -11.60
N VAL A 372 -17.35 -16.41 -12.79
CA VAL A 372 -16.46 -15.43 -13.43
C VAL A 372 -17.14 -14.07 -13.56
N GLY A 373 -18.43 -14.05 -13.91
CA GLY A 373 -19.23 -12.83 -14.02
C GLY A 373 -19.43 -12.10 -12.68
N GLU A 374 -19.65 -12.86 -11.60
CA GLU A 374 -19.76 -12.26 -10.26
C GLU A 374 -18.44 -11.66 -9.79
N VAL A 375 -17.30 -12.33 -10.07
CA VAL A 375 -15.97 -11.79 -9.77
C VAL A 375 -15.70 -10.54 -10.60
N ALA A 376 -15.97 -10.56 -11.91
CA ALA A 376 -15.82 -9.40 -12.78
C ALA A 376 -16.67 -8.21 -12.28
N ALA A 377 -17.91 -8.46 -11.85
CA ALA A 377 -18.77 -7.42 -11.28
C ALA A 377 -18.24 -6.86 -9.96
N HIS A 378 -17.68 -7.74 -9.10
CA HIS A 378 -17.12 -7.32 -7.82
C HIS A 378 -15.87 -6.44 -7.99
N ILE A 379 -14.93 -6.86 -8.85
CA ILE A 379 -13.68 -6.11 -9.03
C ILE A 379 -13.82 -4.86 -9.89
N ALA A 380 -14.96 -4.68 -10.55
CA ALA A 380 -15.20 -3.57 -11.47
C ALA A 380 -15.31 -2.21 -10.79
N ILE A 381 -15.49 -2.15 -9.46
CA ILE A 381 -15.46 -0.91 -8.68
C ILE A 381 -14.53 -1.10 -7.50
N GLY A 382 -13.35 -0.48 -7.55
CA GLY A 382 -12.38 -0.50 -6.46
C GLY A 382 -11.54 -1.77 -6.31
N GLY A 383 -11.66 -2.71 -7.26
CA GLY A 383 -10.79 -3.89 -7.30
C GLY A 383 -11.18 -4.99 -6.31
N ASN A 384 -10.18 -5.59 -5.67
CA ASN A 384 -10.24 -6.88 -4.96
C ASN A 384 -10.60 -6.74 -3.46
N GLY A 385 -11.03 -5.55 -3.03
CA GLY A 385 -11.40 -5.24 -1.65
C GLY A 385 -12.90 -5.23 -1.41
N PRO A 386 -13.36 -5.08 -0.16
CA PRO A 386 -14.74 -4.81 0.16
C PRO A 386 -15.18 -3.44 -0.38
N LEU A 387 -16.43 -3.35 -0.78
CA LEU A 387 -17.10 -2.12 -1.17
C LEU A 387 -18.10 -1.75 -0.07
N PHE A 388 -17.90 -0.61 0.59
CA PHE A 388 -18.79 -0.06 1.59
C PHE A 388 -19.70 1.01 0.96
N ILE A 389 -21.01 0.84 1.09
CA ILE A 389 -22.01 1.75 0.51
C ILE A 389 -22.97 2.16 1.62
N GLY A 390 -23.15 3.46 1.87
CA GLY A 390 -24.09 3.92 2.89
C GLY A 390 -23.92 5.38 3.31
N ALA A 391 -24.73 5.80 4.27
CA ALA A 391 -24.55 7.09 4.95
C ALA A 391 -23.28 7.08 5.82
N PRO A 392 -22.75 8.23 6.24
CA PRO A 392 -21.51 8.32 7.00
C PRO A 392 -21.48 7.43 8.25
N ALA A 393 -22.60 7.33 8.97
CA ALA A 393 -22.71 6.48 10.15
C ALA A 393 -22.63 4.99 9.80
N ASP A 394 -23.30 4.56 8.72
CA ASP A 394 -23.28 3.17 8.24
C ASP A 394 -21.86 2.77 7.79
N ILE A 395 -21.14 3.69 7.11
CA ILE A 395 -19.75 3.48 6.70
C ILE A 395 -18.84 3.33 7.92
N ALA A 396 -18.99 4.21 8.91
CA ALA A 396 -18.19 4.14 10.14
C ALA A 396 -18.43 2.81 10.90
N ASP A 397 -19.69 2.36 10.99
CA ASP A 397 -20.06 1.07 11.59
C ASP A 397 -19.41 -0.09 10.83
N ALA A 398 -19.50 -0.07 9.49
CA ALA A 398 -18.90 -1.12 8.63
C ALA A 398 -17.37 -1.17 8.76
N MET A 399 -16.70 -0.01 8.80
CA MET A 399 -15.25 0.07 8.99
C MET A 399 -14.82 -0.45 10.36
N GLU A 400 -15.53 -0.08 11.43
CA GLU A 400 -15.25 -0.56 12.79
C GLU A 400 -15.48 -2.06 12.94
N ASP A 401 -16.61 -2.60 12.43
CA ASP A 401 -16.88 -4.05 12.41
C ASP A 401 -15.82 -4.81 11.63
N PHE A 402 -15.43 -4.28 10.48
CA PHE A 402 -14.39 -4.91 9.66
C PHE A 402 -13.05 -4.99 10.39
N ILE A 403 -12.61 -3.92 11.06
CA ILE A 403 -11.40 -3.90 11.88
C ILE A 403 -11.50 -4.91 13.04
N ASP A 404 -12.62 -4.91 13.77
CA ASP A 404 -12.85 -5.80 14.91
C ASP A 404 -12.80 -7.29 14.49
N ARG A 405 -13.27 -7.62 13.30
CA ARG A 405 -13.28 -9.00 12.76
C ARG A 405 -11.97 -9.42 12.13
N THR A 406 -11.20 -8.50 11.58
CA THR A 406 -10.00 -8.85 10.80
C THR A 406 -8.70 -8.57 11.55
N GLY A 407 -8.70 -7.61 12.48
CA GLY A 407 -7.50 -7.14 13.17
C GLY A 407 -6.59 -6.27 12.29
N VAL A 408 -7.10 -5.66 11.20
CA VAL A 408 -6.34 -4.65 10.43
C VAL A 408 -6.25 -3.34 11.22
N ASP A 409 -5.23 -2.53 10.94
CA ASP A 409 -4.98 -1.25 11.61
C ASP A 409 -5.61 -0.07 10.86
N GLY A 410 -6.06 -0.30 9.63
CA GLY A 410 -6.65 0.72 8.79
C GLY A 410 -6.93 0.25 7.37
N PHE A 411 -7.13 1.23 6.49
CA PHE A 411 -7.53 0.97 5.11
C PHE A 411 -6.63 1.68 4.11
N ASN A 412 -6.37 0.99 3.01
CA ASN A 412 -5.82 1.55 1.78
C ASN A 412 -7.01 1.79 0.85
N LEU A 413 -7.49 3.03 0.77
CA LEU A 413 -8.77 3.38 0.14
C LEU A 413 -8.58 3.62 -1.35
N ALA A 414 -9.16 2.73 -2.18
CA ALA A 414 -9.31 2.95 -3.61
C ALA A 414 -10.51 3.88 -3.90
N TYR A 415 -10.57 4.37 -5.13
CA TYR A 415 -11.65 5.24 -5.58
C TYR A 415 -12.52 4.55 -6.64
N ALA A 416 -13.78 4.94 -6.68
CA ALA A 416 -14.69 4.66 -7.79
C ALA A 416 -14.58 5.77 -8.84
N VAL A 417 -14.83 7.01 -8.46
CA VAL A 417 -14.75 8.22 -9.29
C VAL A 417 -13.82 9.23 -8.60
N LEU A 418 -12.84 9.76 -9.33
CA LEU A 418 -11.81 10.66 -8.79
C LEU A 418 -12.07 12.12 -9.27
N PRO A 419 -12.06 13.16 -8.38
CA PRO A 419 -11.75 13.10 -6.95
C PRO A 419 -12.95 12.81 -6.03
N GLU A 420 -14.16 12.73 -6.56
CA GLU A 420 -15.43 12.69 -5.82
C GLU A 420 -15.42 11.68 -4.65
N THR A 421 -14.87 10.47 -4.87
CA THR A 421 -14.78 9.47 -3.80
C THR A 421 -14.01 9.98 -2.58
N PHE A 422 -12.90 10.66 -2.79
CA PHE A 422 -12.11 11.20 -1.67
C PHE A 422 -12.71 12.47 -1.09
N GLU A 423 -13.36 13.31 -1.91
CA GLU A 423 -14.12 14.48 -1.41
C GLU A 423 -15.23 14.03 -0.47
N ASP A 424 -16.02 13.04 -0.84
CA ASP A 424 -17.07 12.48 0.00
C ASP A 424 -16.53 11.87 1.30
N ILE A 425 -15.42 11.14 1.23
CA ILE A 425 -14.79 10.55 2.42
C ILE A 425 -14.34 11.66 3.38
N VAL A 426 -13.70 12.70 2.86
CA VAL A 426 -13.19 13.82 3.65
C VAL A 426 -14.33 14.64 4.26
N ASP A 427 -15.39 14.86 3.50
CA ASP A 427 -16.49 15.74 3.91
C ASP A 427 -17.55 15.02 4.76
N PHE A 428 -17.71 13.70 4.65
CA PHE A 428 -18.75 12.95 5.33
C PHE A 428 -18.24 11.88 6.30
N VAL A 429 -17.31 11.03 5.88
CA VAL A 429 -16.89 9.86 6.68
C VAL A 429 -15.91 10.27 7.78
N ILE A 430 -14.92 11.08 7.46
CA ILE A 430 -13.90 11.52 8.42
C ILE A 430 -14.50 12.25 9.60
N PRO A 431 -15.41 13.25 9.44
CA PRO A 431 -16.06 13.91 10.57
C PRO A 431 -16.82 12.95 11.48
N GLU A 432 -17.47 11.92 10.91
CA GLU A 432 -18.18 10.91 11.71
C GLU A 432 -17.20 10.03 12.51
N LEU A 433 -16.09 9.60 11.91
CA LEU A 433 -15.04 8.85 12.60
C LEU A 433 -14.38 9.69 13.72
N GLN A 434 -14.17 10.99 13.48
CA GLN A 434 -13.66 11.93 14.49
C GLN A 434 -14.64 12.10 15.65
N ARG A 435 -15.92 12.28 15.35
CA ARG A 435 -16.99 12.35 16.37
C ARG A 435 -17.04 11.11 17.27
N ARG A 436 -16.73 9.95 16.72
CA ARG A 436 -16.62 8.66 17.45
C ARG A 436 -15.29 8.48 18.20
N GLY A 437 -14.34 9.38 18.04
CA GLY A 437 -12.99 9.23 18.57
C GLY A 437 -12.20 8.10 17.90
N ARG A 438 -12.55 7.77 16.64
CA ARG A 438 -11.94 6.70 15.84
C ARG A 438 -10.97 7.19 14.79
N TYR A 439 -10.83 8.50 14.63
CA TYR A 439 -9.90 9.13 13.72
C TYR A 439 -9.25 10.35 14.35
N LYS A 440 -8.03 10.67 13.92
CA LYS A 440 -7.30 11.84 14.39
C LYS A 440 -7.96 13.14 13.98
N THR A 441 -7.87 14.17 14.81
CA THR A 441 -8.36 15.52 14.55
C THR A 441 -7.26 16.47 14.10
N GLU A 442 -6.00 16.06 14.24
CA GLU A 442 -4.81 16.79 13.81
C GLU A 442 -3.69 15.81 13.50
N TYR A 443 -2.71 16.24 12.74
CA TYR A 443 -1.49 15.47 12.54
C TYR A 443 -0.55 15.57 13.75
N ALA A 444 0.10 14.46 14.09
CA ALA A 444 1.29 14.51 14.93
C ALA A 444 2.47 15.08 14.12
N GLU A 445 3.39 15.72 14.80
CA GLU A 445 4.66 16.18 14.21
C GLU A 445 5.61 15.00 13.96
N GLY A 446 6.67 15.24 13.17
CA GLY A 446 7.71 14.26 12.88
C GLY A 446 7.59 13.59 11.50
N THR A 447 8.44 12.60 11.31
CA THR A 447 8.52 11.80 10.08
C THR A 447 7.28 10.92 9.90
N LEU A 448 7.14 10.33 8.71
CA LEU A 448 6.07 9.36 8.44
C LEU A 448 6.10 8.18 9.43
N ARG A 449 7.32 7.67 9.71
CA ARG A 449 7.47 6.56 10.68
C ARG A 449 7.03 6.95 12.07
N GLU A 450 7.45 8.13 12.58
CA GLU A 450 7.00 8.60 13.89
C GLU A 450 5.48 8.75 13.97
N LYS A 451 4.83 9.26 12.94
CA LYS A 451 3.37 9.40 12.86
C LYS A 451 2.64 8.05 12.83
N LEU A 452 3.21 7.06 12.15
CA LEU A 452 2.61 5.72 12.05
C LEU A 452 2.78 4.89 13.32
N PHE A 453 3.94 4.96 13.96
CA PHE A 453 4.32 4.05 15.05
C PHE A 453 4.46 4.75 16.41
N GLY A 454 4.46 6.08 16.47
CA GLY A 454 4.63 6.82 17.72
C GLY A 454 6.00 6.64 18.39
N ALA A 455 7.03 6.30 17.60
CA ALA A 455 8.36 5.94 18.07
C ALA A 455 9.45 6.77 17.37
N SER A 456 10.65 6.21 17.21
CA SER A 456 11.80 6.83 16.54
C SER A 456 11.55 7.05 15.03
N PRO A 457 12.22 8.04 14.40
CA PRO A 457 12.24 8.15 12.93
C PRO A 457 12.98 6.99 12.24
N TYR A 458 13.74 6.20 12.99
CA TYR A 458 14.51 5.06 12.48
C TYR A 458 13.78 3.75 12.64
N LEU A 459 14.21 2.74 11.86
CA LEU A 459 13.72 1.36 12.01
C LEU A 459 13.85 0.87 13.47
N ALA A 460 12.92 0.04 13.90
CA ALA A 460 12.96 -0.57 15.22
C ALA A 460 14.24 -1.41 15.40
N ALA A 461 14.73 -1.50 16.64
CA ALA A 461 15.96 -2.25 16.94
C ALA A 461 15.87 -3.75 16.60
N SER A 462 14.66 -4.33 16.62
CA SER A 462 14.35 -5.71 16.21
C SER A 462 14.39 -5.93 14.70
N HIS A 463 14.40 -4.85 13.90
CA HIS A 463 14.36 -4.94 12.43
C HIS A 463 15.71 -5.47 11.89
N PRO A 464 15.72 -6.40 10.91
CA PRO A 464 16.96 -7.02 10.41
C PRO A 464 17.99 -6.03 9.84
N ALA A 465 17.54 -4.89 9.32
CA ALA A 465 18.43 -3.82 8.84
C ALA A 465 19.27 -3.16 9.95
N ARG A 466 18.85 -3.27 11.21
CA ARG A 466 19.56 -2.69 12.37
C ARG A 466 20.58 -3.67 12.98
N ALA A 467 20.61 -4.91 12.49
CA ALA A 467 21.65 -5.85 12.89
C ALA A 467 23.03 -5.30 12.46
N PRO A 468 24.07 -5.39 13.32
CA PRO A 468 25.42 -5.00 12.92
C PRO A 468 25.80 -5.70 11.62
N ALA A 469 26.39 -4.97 10.68
CA ALA A 469 26.96 -5.60 9.50
C ALA A 469 27.91 -6.71 9.96
N LYS A 470 27.62 -7.97 9.62
CA LYS A 470 28.57 -9.05 9.85
C LYS A 470 29.82 -8.67 9.08
N GLN A 471 30.87 -8.28 9.78
CA GLN A 471 32.21 -8.27 9.19
C GLN A 471 32.54 -9.74 8.94
N ASP A 472 32.42 -10.17 7.67
CA ASP A 472 33.02 -11.43 7.28
C ASP A 472 34.55 -11.32 7.51
N PRO A 473 35.14 -12.33 8.14
CA PRO A 473 36.54 -12.34 8.51
C PRO A 473 37.48 -12.29 7.30
#